data_de0b23af1696e48d514ab242e3a0fa83
#
_entry.id   de0b23af1696e48d514ab242e3a0fa83
#
_cell.length_a   1.000
_cell.length_b   1.000
_cell.length_c   1.000
_cell.angle_alpha   90.00
_cell.angle_beta   90.00
_cell.angle_gamma   90.00
#
_symmetry.space_group_name_H-M   'P 1'
#
loop_
_entity.id
_entity.type
_entity.pdbx_description
1 polymer ?
#
loop_
_entity_poly.entity_id
_entity_poly.type
_entity_poly.pdbx_seq_one_letter_code
_entity_poly.pdbx_strand_id
1 'polypeptide(L)'
;MNYQTFQPHPNLAALISCYWTLEVPASDHPDRQRIIPDGKIEMAFILGDNIKRYTSGQQFILQPRAFVLGQTLEPFYVEPTGSVNSFSVSFYPYGFANFADVPLKTLANKETPISDLFGEETARKLEQHIIEASNTQERITIVEKFLLNRLNQTTTVDTIVKSTIATLVATNGNTSISNILKKEPSKRRQLERKFAEKIGISPKQLGKVIRLQSALKILLNQEGENLTHIAYESNYYDQAHFIKDFKEFTGINPKDFLGHKNMELSSAFYK
;
A
#
# COMPACT_ATOMS: atom_id res chain seq x y z
N MET A 1 -2.20 -19.66 7.25
CA MET A 1 -2.49 -18.30 6.72
C MET A 1 -3.41 -18.43 5.52
N ASN A 2 -4.57 -17.76 5.53
CA ASN A 2 -5.53 -17.71 4.43
C ASN A 2 -5.64 -16.25 3.95
N TYR A 3 -5.13 -15.96 2.74
CA TYR A 3 -5.17 -14.67 2.10
C TYR A 3 -6.01 -14.77 0.82
N GLN A 4 -7.02 -13.92 0.69
CA GLN A 4 -7.93 -13.92 -0.46
C GLN A 4 -8.12 -12.50 -0.99
N THR A 5 -8.30 -12.38 -2.31
CA THR A 5 -8.56 -11.10 -2.97
C THR A 5 -9.88 -11.14 -3.73
N PHE A 6 -10.56 -9.97 -3.80
CA PHE A 6 -11.86 -9.81 -4.44
C PHE A 6 -11.84 -8.58 -5.34
N GLN A 7 -12.53 -8.66 -6.46
CA GLN A 7 -12.60 -7.57 -7.43
C GLN A 7 -13.60 -6.49 -7.01
N PRO A 8 -13.30 -5.21 -7.26
CA PRO A 8 -14.21 -4.11 -6.96
C PRO A 8 -15.35 -4.02 -7.97
N HIS A 9 -16.44 -3.36 -7.54
CA HIS A 9 -17.54 -2.96 -8.42
C HIS A 9 -17.00 -2.13 -9.61
N PRO A 10 -17.53 -2.27 -10.84
CA PRO A 10 -17.04 -1.57 -12.03
C PRO A 10 -16.90 -0.05 -11.86
N ASN A 11 -17.81 0.61 -11.13
CA ASN A 11 -17.75 2.05 -10.87
C ASN A 11 -16.57 2.47 -9.96
N LEU A 12 -15.98 1.54 -9.22
CA LEU A 12 -14.83 1.76 -8.34
C LEU A 12 -13.52 1.15 -8.88
N ALA A 13 -13.59 0.32 -9.93
CA ALA A 13 -12.46 -0.41 -10.48
C ALA A 13 -11.30 0.48 -10.99
N ALA A 14 -11.58 1.75 -11.31
CA ALA A 14 -10.54 2.72 -11.64
C ALA A 14 -9.80 3.30 -10.42
N LEU A 15 -10.32 3.11 -9.21
CA LEU A 15 -9.82 3.71 -7.96
C LEU A 15 -9.34 2.66 -6.96
N ILE A 16 -9.99 1.49 -6.95
CA ILE A 16 -9.70 0.37 -6.05
C ILE A 16 -9.04 -0.74 -6.85
N SER A 17 -7.90 -1.23 -6.35
CA SER A 17 -7.18 -2.35 -6.94
C SER A 17 -7.85 -3.69 -6.61
N CYS A 18 -8.17 -3.90 -5.36
CA CYS A 18 -8.89 -5.08 -4.85
C CYS A 18 -9.39 -4.85 -3.43
N TYR A 19 -10.27 -5.73 -2.96
CA TYR A 19 -10.46 -6.00 -1.55
C TYR A 19 -9.65 -7.23 -1.18
N TRP A 20 -9.22 -7.34 0.07
CA TRP A 20 -8.57 -8.55 0.53
C TRP A 20 -8.95 -8.88 1.98
N THR A 21 -8.85 -10.17 2.28
CA THR A 21 -8.97 -10.69 3.64
C THR A 21 -7.72 -11.45 4.02
N LEU A 22 -7.37 -11.41 5.30
CA LEU A 22 -6.28 -12.19 5.87
C LEU A 22 -6.75 -12.84 7.15
N GLU A 23 -6.61 -14.16 7.24
CA GLU A 23 -6.87 -14.94 8.44
C GLU A 23 -5.61 -15.73 8.82
N VAL A 24 -5.16 -15.56 10.07
CA VAL A 24 -4.05 -16.34 10.64
C VAL A 24 -4.48 -16.82 12.02
N PRO A 25 -4.43 -18.13 12.31
CA PRO A 25 -4.70 -18.64 13.64
C PRO A 25 -3.79 -18.04 14.70
N ALA A 26 -4.26 -17.96 15.93
CA ALA A 26 -3.42 -17.57 17.05
C ALA A 26 -2.22 -18.52 17.19
N SER A 27 -1.08 -17.98 17.58
CA SER A 27 0.15 -18.70 17.86
C SER A 27 0.66 -18.33 19.24
N ASP A 28 1.22 -19.28 19.97
CA ASP A 28 1.84 -19.04 21.28
C ASP A 28 3.10 -18.16 21.16
N HIS A 29 3.70 -18.15 19.97
CA HIS A 29 4.89 -17.33 19.65
C HIS A 29 4.65 -16.61 18.31
N PRO A 30 3.89 -15.50 18.32
CA PRO A 30 3.65 -14.74 17.10
C PRO A 30 4.95 -14.09 16.60
N ASP A 31 5.33 -14.40 15.38
CA ASP A 31 6.48 -13.76 14.74
C ASP A 31 6.13 -12.34 14.29
N ARG A 32 7.06 -11.42 14.53
CA ARG A 32 6.97 -10.09 13.92
C ARG A 32 7.06 -10.21 12.42
N GLN A 33 6.10 -9.62 11.75
CA GLN A 33 6.08 -9.54 10.29
C GLN A 33 6.53 -8.17 9.83
N ARG A 34 7.37 -8.12 8.81
CA ARG A 34 7.83 -6.89 8.19
C ARG A 34 6.91 -6.54 7.02
N ILE A 35 6.36 -5.34 7.05
CA ILE A 35 5.57 -4.77 5.97
C ILE A 35 6.47 -3.85 5.17
N ILE A 36 6.50 -4.03 3.86
CA ILE A 36 7.32 -3.25 2.92
C ILE A 36 6.44 -2.37 2.05
N PRO A 37 6.96 -1.22 1.57
CA PRO A 37 6.22 -0.30 0.72
C PRO A 37 5.74 -0.96 -0.58
N ASP A 38 4.46 -0.81 -0.91
CA ASP A 38 3.85 -1.36 -2.13
C ASP A 38 3.28 -0.30 -3.09
N GLY A 39 3.32 0.97 -2.67
CA GLY A 39 2.83 2.09 -3.47
C GLY A 39 1.31 2.26 -3.45
N LYS A 40 0.62 1.59 -2.54
CA LYS A 40 -0.83 1.66 -2.37
C LYS A 40 -1.21 2.41 -1.11
N ILE A 41 -2.48 2.74 -1.00
CA ILE A 41 -3.12 3.20 0.23
C ILE A 41 -4.12 2.13 0.62
N GLU A 42 -4.13 1.75 1.89
CA GLU A 42 -5.01 0.71 2.41
C GLU A 42 -6.00 1.28 3.41
N MET A 43 -7.29 0.95 3.28
CA MET A 43 -8.26 1.17 4.35
C MET A 43 -8.57 -0.18 4.98
N ALA A 44 -8.11 -0.38 6.20
CA ALA A 44 -8.12 -1.68 6.88
C ALA A 44 -9.06 -1.69 8.08
N PHE A 45 -9.66 -2.86 8.30
CA PHE A 45 -10.52 -3.18 9.44
C PHE A 45 -9.97 -4.44 10.12
N ILE A 46 -9.57 -4.32 11.39
CA ILE A 46 -9.10 -5.42 12.22
C ILE A 46 -10.31 -6.05 12.90
N LEU A 47 -10.68 -7.26 12.49
CA LEU A 47 -11.83 -8.02 12.98
C LEU A 47 -11.43 -9.04 14.05
N GLY A 48 -10.18 -9.48 14.04
CA GLY A 48 -9.58 -10.40 15.01
C GLY A 48 -9.01 -9.69 16.24
N ASP A 49 -7.94 -10.24 16.80
CA ASP A 49 -7.22 -9.66 17.93
C ASP A 49 -6.43 -8.41 17.53
N ASN A 50 -5.93 -7.68 18.53
CA ASN A 50 -5.17 -6.45 18.29
C ASN A 50 -3.84 -6.75 17.56
N ILE A 51 -3.36 -5.78 16.83
CA ILE A 51 -2.07 -5.84 16.14
C ILE A 51 -1.19 -4.70 16.68
N LYS A 52 0.01 -5.06 17.14
CA LYS A 52 1.05 -4.12 17.53
C LYS A 52 1.77 -3.63 16.28
N ARG A 53 1.98 -2.33 16.16
CA ARG A 53 2.91 -1.72 15.21
C ARG A 53 4.12 -1.20 15.95
N TYR A 54 5.31 -1.65 15.57
CA TYR A 54 6.56 -1.21 16.15
C TYR A 54 7.01 0.13 15.55
N THR A 55 7.28 1.11 16.40
CA THR A 55 7.71 2.47 16.02
C THR A 55 9.22 2.60 16.06
N SER A 56 9.86 2.10 17.14
CA SER A 56 11.32 2.05 17.27
C SER A 56 11.72 0.96 18.27
N GLY A 57 12.70 0.12 17.91
CA GLY A 57 13.21 -0.93 18.80
C GLY A 57 12.11 -1.86 19.32
N GLN A 58 11.81 -1.79 20.62
CA GLN A 58 10.76 -2.58 21.28
C GLN A 58 9.48 -1.77 21.55
N GLN A 59 9.48 -0.47 21.24
CA GLN A 59 8.30 0.36 21.41
C GLN A 59 7.25 0.07 20.33
N PHE A 60 6.00 -0.04 20.73
CA PHE A 60 4.89 -0.28 19.83
C PHE A 60 3.67 0.55 20.22
N ILE A 61 2.79 0.74 19.26
CA ILE A 61 1.42 1.20 19.43
C ILE A 61 0.48 0.09 18.98
N LEU A 62 -0.74 0.06 19.51
CA LEU A 62 -1.80 -0.78 18.94
C LEU A 62 -2.36 -0.08 17.70
N GLN A 63 -2.50 -0.82 16.61
CA GLN A 63 -3.18 -0.29 15.43
C GLN A 63 -4.64 0.02 15.77
N PRO A 64 -5.21 1.11 15.24
CA PRO A 64 -6.66 1.36 15.34
C PRO A 64 -7.45 0.19 14.72
N ARG A 65 -8.65 -0.06 15.20
CA ARG A 65 -9.51 -1.14 14.66
C ARG A 65 -9.92 -0.89 13.20
N ALA A 66 -10.07 0.38 12.84
CA ALA A 66 -10.37 0.81 11.48
C ALA A 66 -9.51 2.04 11.15
N PHE A 67 -8.68 1.94 10.12
CA PHE A 67 -7.71 2.98 9.77
C PHE A 67 -7.42 3.04 8.28
N VAL A 68 -6.79 4.13 7.87
CA VAL A 68 -6.16 4.28 6.56
C VAL A 68 -4.65 4.29 6.76
N LEU A 69 -3.97 3.32 6.16
CA LEU A 69 -2.52 3.31 6.00
C LEU A 69 -2.17 4.13 4.76
N GLY A 70 -1.54 5.27 4.95
CA GLY A 70 -1.04 6.10 3.86
C GLY A 70 0.14 5.46 3.13
N GLN A 71 0.62 6.12 2.08
CA GLN A 71 1.84 5.68 1.38
C GLN A 71 3.00 5.50 2.35
N THR A 72 3.63 4.34 2.32
CA THR A 72 4.83 4.04 3.12
C THR A 72 6.08 4.11 2.26
N LEU A 73 7.19 4.60 2.84
CA LEU A 73 8.50 4.70 2.19
C LEU A 73 9.57 3.90 2.92
N GLU A 74 9.26 3.47 4.15
CA GLU A 74 10.12 2.68 5.02
C GLU A 74 9.40 1.43 5.47
N PRO A 75 10.10 0.32 5.67
CA PRO A 75 9.49 -0.88 6.22
C PRO A 75 9.12 -0.65 7.69
N PHE A 76 8.06 -1.28 8.13
CA PHE A 76 7.68 -1.31 9.53
C PHE A 76 7.33 -2.74 9.96
N TYR A 77 7.22 -2.94 11.27
CA TYR A 77 6.93 -4.26 11.81
C TYR A 77 5.57 -4.28 12.48
N VAL A 78 4.85 -5.38 12.24
CA VAL A 78 3.59 -5.70 12.94
C VAL A 78 3.72 -7.04 13.66
N GLU A 79 2.99 -7.18 14.77
CA GLU A 79 2.92 -8.42 15.55
C GLU A 79 1.49 -8.57 16.07
N PRO A 80 0.79 -9.65 15.72
CA PRO A 80 -0.55 -9.88 16.27
C PRO A 80 -0.46 -10.25 17.75
N THR A 81 -1.50 -9.92 18.52
CA THR A 81 -1.61 -10.33 19.94
C THR A 81 -2.34 -11.66 20.11
N GLY A 82 -2.88 -12.20 19.03
CA GLY A 82 -3.63 -13.45 18.96
C GLY A 82 -3.93 -13.81 17.51
N SER A 83 -5.17 -14.19 17.23
CA SER A 83 -5.62 -14.51 15.86
C SER A 83 -5.71 -13.23 14.99
N VAL A 84 -5.31 -13.36 13.74
CA VAL A 84 -5.53 -12.29 12.74
C VAL A 84 -6.80 -12.60 11.96
N ASN A 85 -7.69 -11.61 11.90
CA ASN A 85 -8.78 -11.55 10.95
C ASN A 85 -8.88 -10.09 10.50
N SER A 86 -8.62 -9.85 9.22
CA SER A 86 -8.61 -8.49 8.66
C SER A 86 -9.35 -8.45 7.34
N PHE A 87 -10.06 -7.36 7.11
CA PHE A 87 -10.65 -6.99 5.84
C PHE A 87 -10.09 -5.64 5.40
N SER A 88 -9.70 -5.51 4.14
CA SER A 88 -9.06 -4.28 3.65
C SER A 88 -9.49 -3.91 2.23
N VAL A 89 -9.43 -2.61 1.96
CA VAL A 89 -9.62 -1.99 0.64
C VAL A 89 -8.28 -1.47 0.17
N SER A 90 -7.78 -2.01 -0.93
CA SER A 90 -6.51 -1.59 -1.55
C SER A 90 -6.77 -0.60 -2.68
N PHE A 91 -6.31 0.63 -2.54
CA PHE A 91 -6.50 1.69 -3.52
C PHE A 91 -5.30 1.79 -4.45
N TYR A 92 -5.56 2.08 -5.73
CA TYR A 92 -4.50 2.58 -6.60
C TYR A 92 -3.88 3.86 -6.01
N PRO A 93 -2.63 4.22 -6.36
CA PRO A 93 -1.92 5.35 -5.74
C PRO A 93 -2.73 6.64 -5.66
N TYR A 94 -3.58 6.90 -6.67
CA TYR A 94 -4.46 8.08 -6.75
C TYR A 94 -5.90 7.82 -6.28
N GLY A 95 -6.24 6.56 -5.97
CA GLY A 95 -7.63 6.16 -5.75
C GLY A 95 -8.24 6.82 -4.52
N PHE A 96 -7.55 6.76 -3.39
CA PHE A 96 -8.08 7.25 -2.11
C PHE A 96 -8.33 8.77 -2.08
N ALA A 97 -7.61 9.55 -2.88
CA ALA A 97 -7.80 11.01 -2.97
C ALA A 97 -9.21 11.45 -3.40
N ASN A 98 -10.04 10.52 -3.88
CA ASN A 98 -11.42 10.79 -4.28
C ASN A 98 -12.42 10.65 -3.12
N PHE A 99 -11.98 10.18 -1.96
CA PHE A 99 -12.86 9.85 -0.83
C PHE A 99 -12.57 10.66 0.44
N ALA A 100 -11.43 11.37 0.50
CA ALA A 100 -11.03 12.16 1.65
C ALA A 100 -10.56 13.56 1.23
N ASP A 101 -10.94 14.57 2.01
CA ASP A 101 -10.65 15.99 1.75
C ASP A 101 -9.36 16.46 2.47
N VAL A 102 -8.40 15.56 2.66
CA VAL A 102 -7.11 15.85 3.28
C VAL A 102 -5.97 15.67 2.29
N PRO A 103 -4.90 16.47 2.36
CA PRO A 103 -3.70 16.23 1.58
C PRO A 103 -3.06 14.89 1.96
N LEU A 104 -2.94 13.93 1.02
CA LEU A 104 -2.50 12.57 1.34
C LEU A 104 -1.08 12.49 1.92
N LYS A 105 -0.23 13.53 1.73
CA LYS A 105 1.06 13.62 2.41
C LYS A 105 0.95 13.61 3.94
N THR A 106 -0.20 14.03 4.50
CA THR A 106 -0.43 14.01 5.96
C THR A 106 -0.69 12.61 6.50
N LEU A 107 -0.98 11.65 5.62
CA LEU A 107 -1.22 10.25 5.95
C LEU A 107 0.03 9.37 5.76
N ALA A 108 1.09 9.90 5.13
CA ALA A 108 2.27 9.12 4.78
C ALA A 108 2.95 8.52 6.02
N ASN A 109 3.40 7.26 5.91
CA ASN A 109 4.10 6.47 6.93
C ASN A 109 3.34 6.22 8.26
N LYS A 110 2.03 6.37 8.28
CA LYS A 110 1.23 6.11 9.49
C LYS A 110 -0.15 5.53 9.20
N GLU A 111 -0.73 4.88 10.19
CA GLU A 111 -2.14 4.56 10.25
C GLU A 111 -2.91 5.75 10.83
N THR A 112 -3.90 6.22 10.09
CA THR A 112 -4.80 7.28 10.53
C THR A 112 -6.16 6.66 10.79
N PRO A 113 -6.74 6.75 12.00
CA PRO A 113 -8.08 6.27 12.28
C PRO A 113 -9.09 6.82 11.27
N ILE A 114 -10.05 6.01 10.83
CA ILE A 114 -11.10 6.49 9.92
C ILE A 114 -11.97 7.58 10.54
N SER A 115 -12.04 7.66 11.86
CA SER A 115 -12.72 8.75 12.59
C SER A 115 -12.12 10.13 12.31
N ASP A 116 -10.78 10.21 12.20
CA ASP A 116 -10.08 11.46 11.89
C ASP A 116 -10.34 11.94 10.46
N LEU A 117 -10.72 11.03 9.56
CA LEU A 117 -10.94 11.31 8.13
C LEU A 117 -12.40 11.52 7.78
N PHE A 118 -13.31 10.82 8.46
CA PHE A 118 -14.73 10.76 8.10
C PHE A 118 -15.68 11.23 9.20
N GLY A 119 -15.11 11.58 10.37
CA GLY A 119 -15.85 11.96 11.57
C GLY A 119 -16.28 10.75 12.41
N GLU A 120 -16.37 10.94 13.72
CA GLU A 120 -16.59 9.89 14.73
C GLU A 120 -17.86 9.06 14.47
N GLU A 121 -19.01 9.71 14.22
CA GLU A 121 -20.26 9.00 14.03
C GLU A 121 -20.27 8.14 12.75
N THR A 122 -19.74 8.70 11.66
CA THR A 122 -19.64 7.99 10.37
C THR A 122 -18.70 6.80 10.46
N ALA A 123 -17.53 7.00 11.07
CA ALA A 123 -16.54 5.96 11.26
C ALA A 123 -17.07 4.82 12.13
N ARG A 124 -17.69 5.15 13.28
CA ARG A 124 -18.28 4.17 14.19
C ARG A 124 -19.37 3.33 13.51
N LYS A 125 -20.26 3.95 12.73
CA LYS A 125 -21.29 3.22 11.98
C LYS A 125 -20.69 2.28 10.94
N LEU A 126 -19.69 2.75 10.19
CA LEU A 126 -19.03 1.93 9.18
C LEU A 126 -18.32 0.74 9.83
N GLU A 127 -17.52 0.98 10.87
CA GLU A 127 -16.81 -0.06 11.61
C GLU A 127 -17.78 -1.10 12.16
N GLN A 128 -18.86 -0.67 12.81
CA GLN A 128 -19.89 -1.55 13.36
C GLN A 128 -20.50 -2.44 12.29
N HIS A 129 -20.94 -1.88 11.15
CA HIS A 129 -21.53 -2.65 10.06
C HIS A 129 -20.53 -3.67 9.47
N ILE A 130 -19.25 -3.30 9.34
CA ILE A 130 -18.21 -4.21 8.84
C ILE A 130 -17.98 -5.37 9.82
N ILE A 131 -17.96 -5.11 11.13
CA ILE A 131 -17.80 -6.14 12.17
C ILE A 131 -19.01 -7.08 12.20
N GLU A 132 -20.23 -6.55 12.13
CA GLU A 132 -21.49 -7.31 12.19
C GLU A 132 -21.79 -8.09 10.91
N ALA A 133 -21.14 -7.76 9.80
CA ALA A 133 -21.35 -8.43 8.51
C ALA A 133 -21.02 -9.92 8.59
N SER A 134 -21.95 -10.75 8.09
CA SER A 134 -21.90 -12.22 8.19
C SER A 134 -20.80 -12.85 7.34
N ASN A 135 -20.34 -12.17 6.29
CA ASN A 135 -19.35 -12.68 5.35
C ASN A 135 -18.63 -11.54 4.60
N THR A 136 -17.59 -11.91 3.86
CA THR A 136 -16.76 -10.93 3.11
C THR A 136 -17.54 -10.19 2.03
N GLN A 137 -18.48 -10.85 1.34
CA GLN A 137 -19.25 -10.20 0.28
C GLN A 137 -20.18 -9.10 0.84
N GLU A 138 -20.72 -9.31 2.02
CA GLU A 138 -21.50 -8.30 2.72
C GLU A 138 -20.63 -7.11 3.14
N ARG A 139 -19.40 -7.35 3.66
CA ARG A 139 -18.41 -6.30 3.97
C ARG A 139 -18.06 -5.47 2.73
N ILE A 140 -17.84 -6.13 1.60
CA ILE A 140 -17.60 -5.46 0.31
C ILE A 140 -18.79 -4.56 -0.04
N THR A 141 -20.02 -5.06 0.02
CA THR A 141 -21.21 -4.28 -0.28
C THR A 141 -21.35 -3.05 0.62
N ILE A 142 -21.08 -3.20 1.92
CA ILE A 142 -21.13 -2.09 2.88
C ILE A 142 -20.10 -1.02 2.54
N VAL A 143 -18.84 -1.42 2.33
CA VAL A 143 -17.76 -0.47 2.05
C VAL A 143 -17.91 0.19 0.69
N GLU A 144 -18.38 -0.54 -0.34
CA GLU A 144 -18.67 0.04 -1.66
C GLU A 144 -19.77 1.09 -1.59
N LYS A 145 -20.86 0.80 -0.88
CA LYS A 145 -21.94 1.78 -0.65
C LYS A 145 -21.41 3.03 0.05
N PHE A 146 -20.57 2.87 1.07
CA PHE A 146 -19.92 3.97 1.75
C PHE A 146 -19.06 4.81 0.81
N LEU A 147 -18.20 4.16 0.03
CA LEU A 147 -17.27 4.83 -0.90
C LEU A 147 -18.04 5.50 -2.06
N LEU A 148 -19.04 4.84 -2.65
CA LEU A 148 -19.85 5.42 -3.72
C LEU A 148 -20.62 6.67 -3.26
N ASN A 149 -21.12 6.67 -2.03
CA ASN A 149 -21.79 7.84 -1.45
C ASN A 149 -20.82 9.02 -1.20
N ARG A 150 -19.53 8.73 -1.01
CA ARG A 150 -18.49 9.74 -0.80
C ARG A 150 -17.77 10.13 -2.07
N LEU A 151 -17.98 9.39 -3.14
CA LEU A 151 -17.29 9.66 -4.40
C LEU A 151 -17.64 11.06 -4.87
N ASN A 152 -16.69 11.98 -4.71
CA ASN A 152 -16.87 13.36 -5.09
C ASN A 152 -16.79 13.47 -6.62
N GLN A 153 -17.91 13.77 -7.28
CA GLN A 153 -17.98 13.89 -8.75
C GLN A 153 -17.05 14.97 -9.30
N THR A 154 -16.57 15.87 -8.45
CA THR A 154 -15.69 16.99 -8.83
C THR A 154 -14.20 16.70 -8.68
N THR A 155 -13.81 15.61 -8.01
CA THR A 155 -12.39 15.27 -7.81
C THR A 155 -11.84 14.51 -9.02
N THR A 156 -11.73 15.15 -10.15
CA THR A 156 -10.93 14.62 -11.26
C THR A 156 -9.47 14.67 -10.85
N VAL A 157 -8.87 13.50 -10.65
CA VAL A 157 -7.39 13.41 -10.54
C VAL A 157 -6.80 14.00 -11.80
N ASP A 158 -5.98 15.00 -11.62
CA ASP A 158 -5.36 15.81 -12.65
C ASP A 158 -4.72 14.94 -13.74
N THR A 159 -4.96 15.28 -15.00
CA THR A 159 -4.43 14.53 -16.15
C THR A 159 -2.92 14.34 -16.07
N ILE A 160 -2.18 15.35 -15.58
CA ILE A 160 -0.72 15.27 -15.43
C ILE A 160 -0.31 14.22 -14.36
N VAL A 161 -1.08 14.06 -13.28
CA VAL A 161 -0.83 13.04 -12.25
C VAL A 161 -1.10 11.66 -12.83
N LYS A 162 -2.27 11.45 -13.46
CA LYS A 162 -2.65 10.18 -14.10
C LYS A 162 -1.65 9.75 -15.16
N SER A 163 -1.27 10.64 -16.08
CA SER A 163 -0.31 10.35 -17.14
C SER A 163 1.09 10.03 -16.59
N THR A 164 1.50 10.73 -15.53
CA THR A 164 2.78 10.44 -14.85
C THR A 164 2.77 9.06 -14.22
N ILE A 165 1.71 8.69 -13.50
CA ILE A 165 1.59 7.36 -12.89
C ILE A 165 1.53 6.28 -13.96
N ALA A 166 0.73 6.46 -15.00
CA ALA A 166 0.66 5.52 -16.13
C ALA A 166 2.04 5.30 -16.78
N THR A 167 2.82 6.37 -16.98
CA THR A 167 4.18 6.26 -17.50
C THR A 167 5.11 5.53 -16.53
N LEU A 168 5.07 5.85 -15.24
CA LEU A 168 5.88 5.15 -14.22
C LEU A 168 5.56 3.65 -14.17
N VAL A 169 4.27 3.29 -14.22
CA VAL A 169 3.84 1.88 -14.25
C VAL A 169 4.30 1.19 -15.53
N ALA A 170 4.07 1.78 -16.70
CA ALA A 170 4.45 1.22 -18.00
C ALA A 170 5.96 1.03 -18.16
N THR A 171 6.78 1.79 -17.41
CA THR A 171 8.25 1.72 -17.45
C THR A 171 8.86 1.07 -16.19
N ASN A 172 8.05 0.37 -15.38
CA ASN A 172 8.49 -0.22 -14.12
C ASN A 172 9.30 0.77 -13.25
N GLY A 173 8.87 2.04 -13.20
CA GLY A 173 9.52 3.09 -12.41
C GLY A 173 10.87 3.60 -12.94
N ASN A 174 11.26 3.22 -14.15
CA ASN A 174 12.59 3.54 -14.69
C ASN A 174 12.67 4.95 -15.33
N THR A 175 11.55 5.49 -15.82
CA THR A 175 11.56 6.79 -16.50
C THR A 175 11.78 7.93 -15.50
N SER A 176 12.76 8.79 -15.79
CA SER A 176 13.00 9.99 -14.96
C SER A 176 11.87 11.01 -15.10
N ILE A 177 11.59 11.76 -14.03
CA ILE A 177 10.58 12.82 -14.06
C ILE A 177 10.92 13.90 -15.08
N SER A 178 12.20 14.18 -15.32
CA SER A 178 12.65 15.10 -16.38
C SER A 178 12.28 14.61 -17.78
N ASN A 179 12.35 13.30 -18.02
CA ASN A 179 11.92 12.70 -19.30
C ASN A 179 10.39 12.77 -19.46
N ILE A 180 9.63 12.48 -18.40
CA ILE A 180 8.16 12.60 -18.41
C ILE A 180 7.75 14.03 -18.75
N LEU A 181 8.42 15.03 -18.17
CA LEU A 181 8.14 16.45 -18.37
C LEU A 181 8.96 17.11 -19.49
N LYS A 182 9.60 16.34 -20.39
CA LYS A 182 10.50 16.87 -21.43
C LYS A 182 9.84 17.97 -22.28
N LYS A 183 8.54 17.86 -22.56
CA LYS A 183 7.78 18.86 -23.34
C LYS A 183 7.33 20.05 -22.48
N GLU A 184 7.25 19.92 -21.17
CA GLU A 184 6.69 20.91 -20.25
C GLU A 184 7.49 20.99 -18.93
N PRO A 185 8.80 21.31 -18.98
CA PRO A 185 9.66 21.33 -17.78
C PRO A 185 9.17 22.27 -16.67
N SER A 186 8.48 23.34 -17.05
CA SER A 186 7.91 24.34 -16.12
C SER A 186 6.83 23.75 -15.20
N LYS A 187 6.21 22.62 -15.57
CA LYS A 187 5.17 21.96 -14.77
C LYS A 187 5.73 21.14 -13.60
N ARG A 188 7.06 21.04 -13.41
CA ARG A 188 7.67 20.22 -12.38
C ARG A 188 7.16 20.53 -10.97
N ARG A 189 7.18 21.82 -10.57
CA ARG A 189 6.69 22.23 -9.24
C ARG A 189 5.21 21.93 -9.05
N GLN A 190 4.41 22.10 -10.10
CA GLN A 190 2.99 21.78 -10.08
C GLN A 190 2.78 20.26 -9.88
N LEU A 191 3.52 19.43 -10.60
CA LEU A 191 3.46 17.98 -10.47
C LEU A 191 3.84 17.52 -9.05
N GLU A 192 4.96 17.99 -8.50
CA GLU A 192 5.41 17.67 -7.13
C GLU A 192 4.34 18.03 -6.08
N ARG A 193 3.76 19.23 -6.18
CA ARG A 193 2.69 19.67 -5.28
C ARG A 193 1.46 18.77 -5.38
N LYS A 194 1.00 18.46 -6.61
CA LYS A 194 -0.16 17.60 -6.83
C LYS A 194 0.08 16.17 -6.37
N PHE A 195 1.29 15.64 -6.52
CA PHE A 195 1.65 14.33 -5.97
C PHE A 195 1.59 14.34 -4.44
N ALA A 196 2.14 15.37 -3.79
CA ALA A 196 2.04 15.50 -2.33
C ALA A 196 0.58 15.55 -1.84
N GLU A 197 -0.29 16.25 -2.57
CA GLU A 197 -1.71 16.39 -2.23
C GLU A 197 -2.53 15.12 -2.51
N LYS A 198 -2.32 14.47 -3.67
CA LYS A 198 -3.20 13.43 -4.21
C LYS A 198 -2.64 12.00 -4.14
N ILE A 199 -1.33 11.85 -3.91
CA ILE A 199 -0.65 10.55 -3.81
C ILE A 199 -0.03 10.36 -2.42
N GLY A 200 0.47 11.43 -1.81
CA GLY A 200 1.10 11.42 -0.48
C GLY A 200 2.63 11.36 -0.52
N ILE A 201 3.22 10.97 -1.65
CA ILE A 201 4.67 10.88 -1.86
C ILE A 201 5.04 11.56 -3.18
N SER A 202 6.34 11.83 -3.41
CA SER A 202 6.80 12.45 -4.65
C SER A 202 6.73 11.48 -5.85
N PRO A 203 6.68 12.00 -7.10
CA PRO A 203 6.73 11.14 -8.30
C PRO A 203 7.98 10.25 -8.34
N LYS A 204 9.13 10.78 -7.89
CA LYS A 204 10.38 10.02 -7.83
C LYS A 204 10.31 8.86 -6.83
N GLN A 205 9.72 9.09 -5.65
CA GLN A 205 9.53 8.04 -4.63
C GLN A 205 8.58 6.95 -5.12
N LEU A 206 7.45 7.32 -5.75
CA LEU A 206 6.54 6.34 -6.34
C LEU A 206 7.24 5.50 -7.42
N GLY A 207 8.05 6.11 -8.29
CA GLY A 207 8.84 5.39 -9.29
C GLY A 207 9.80 4.38 -8.66
N LYS A 208 10.48 4.74 -7.56
CA LYS A 208 11.34 3.81 -6.81
C LYS A 208 10.54 2.63 -6.23
N VAL A 209 9.37 2.88 -5.63
CA VAL A 209 8.51 1.82 -5.07
C VAL A 209 8.02 0.88 -6.17
N ILE A 210 7.55 1.41 -7.32
CA ILE A 210 7.11 0.59 -8.46
C ILE A 210 8.25 -0.31 -8.97
N ARG A 211 9.47 0.21 -9.07
CA ARG A 211 10.65 -0.56 -9.49
C ARG A 211 11.00 -1.66 -8.48
N LEU A 212 10.96 -1.35 -7.18
CA LEU A 212 11.11 -2.35 -6.13
C LEU A 212 10.08 -3.47 -6.25
N GLN A 213 8.81 -3.12 -6.47
CA GLN A 213 7.73 -4.09 -6.63
C GLN A 213 7.95 -5.03 -7.83
N SER A 214 8.46 -4.49 -8.94
CA SER A 214 8.84 -5.30 -10.10
C SER A 214 9.95 -6.29 -9.74
N ALA A 215 10.99 -5.84 -9.02
CA ALA A 215 12.09 -6.69 -8.57
C ALA A 215 11.63 -7.79 -7.60
N LEU A 216 10.74 -7.46 -6.66
CA LEU A 216 10.18 -8.41 -5.70
C LEU A 216 9.37 -9.52 -6.39
N LYS A 217 8.55 -9.17 -7.39
CA LYS A 217 7.83 -10.17 -8.18
C LYS A 217 8.75 -11.17 -8.86
N ILE A 218 9.85 -10.70 -9.44
CA ILE A 218 10.83 -11.57 -10.08
C ILE A 218 11.51 -12.45 -9.03
N LEU A 219 12.00 -11.82 -7.93
CA LEU A 219 12.71 -12.50 -6.85
C LEU A 219 11.88 -13.62 -6.19
N LEU A 220 10.55 -13.42 -6.03
CA LEU A 220 9.66 -14.39 -5.39
C LEU A 220 9.17 -15.49 -6.34
N ASN A 221 9.14 -15.24 -7.65
CA ASN A 221 8.63 -16.19 -8.64
C ASN A 221 9.73 -17.02 -9.32
N GLN A 222 10.98 -16.62 -9.19
CA GLN A 222 12.12 -17.24 -9.87
C GLN A 222 13.16 -17.69 -8.82
N GLU A 223 12.96 -18.86 -8.21
CA GLU A 223 13.91 -19.43 -7.26
C GLU A 223 15.27 -19.71 -7.95
N GLY A 224 16.35 -19.16 -7.36
CA GLY A 224 17.71 -19.40 -7.85
C GLY A 224 18.26 -18.40 -8.87
N GLU A 225 17.50 -17.38 -9.24
CA GLU A 225 17.97 -16.34 -10.16
C GLU A 225 19.14 -15.51 -9.60
N ASN A 226 20.06 -15.15 -10.50
CA ASN A 226 21.17 -14.28 -10.16
C ASN A 226 20.68 -12.84 -9.92
N LEU A 227 21.09 -12.21 -8.80
CA LEU A 227 20.75 -10.83 -8.47
C LEU A 227 21.07 -9.82 -9.58
N THR A 228 22.09 -10.10 -10.41
CA THR A 228 22.40 -9.28 -11.57
C THR A 228 21.29 -9.35 -12.61
N HIS A 229 20.75 -10.55 -12.87
CA HIS A 229 19.63 -10.74 -13.78
C HIS A 229 18.38 -10.02 -13.27
N ILE A 230 18.03 -10.19 -11.98
CA ILE A 230 16.90 -9.50 -11.35
C ILE A 230 17.06 -7.97 -11.47
N ALA A 231 18.27 -7.44 -11.25
CA ALA A 231 18.54 -6.01 -11.38
C ALA A 231 18.24 -5.51 -12.81
N TYR A 232 18.71 -6.21 -13.83
CA TYR A 232 18.46 -5.83 -15.23
C TYR A 232 16.99 -5.95 -15.62
N GLU A 233 16.34 -7.07 -15.31
CA GLU A 233 14.90 -7.29 -15.58
C GLU A 233 14.01 -6.25 -14.89
N SER A 234 14.44 -5.77 -13.71
CA SER A 234 13.74 -4.73 -12.94
C SER A 234 14.18 -3.31 -13.30
N ASN A 235 14.93 -3.15 -14.40
CA ASN A 235 15.40 -1.85 -14.90
C ASN A 235 16.29 -1.07 -13.92
N TYR A 236 17.09 -1.74 -13.09
CA TYR A 236 18.17 -1.09 -12.36
C TYR A 236 19.40 -0.91 -13.25
N TYR A 237 20.18 0.13 -12.99
CA TYR A 237 21.40 0.39 -13.74
C TYR A 237 22.44 -0.73 -13.57
N ASP A 238 22.59 -1.21 -12.34
CA ASP A 238 23.46 -2.32 -11.96
C ASP A 238 22.96 -3.01 -10.68
N GLN A 239 23.61 -4.11 -10.32
CA GLN A 239 23.30 -4.88 -9.11
C GLN A 239 23.49 -4.06 -7.82
N ALA A 240 24.50 -3.18 -7.76
CA ALA A 240 24.77 -2.37 -6.57
C ALA A 240 23.64 -1.36 -6.30
N HIS A 241 23.13 -0.72 -7.35
CA HIS A 241 21.97 0.16 -7.29
C HIS A 241 20.70 -0.60 -6.84
N PHE A 242 20.49 -1.81 -7.39
CA PHE A 242 19.40 -2.69 -6.93
C PHE A 242 19.51 -3.02 -5.46
N ILE A 243 20.66 -3.53 -4.99
CA ILE A 243 20.86 -3.90 -3.58
C ILE A 243 20.64 -2.70 -2.65
N LYS A 244 21.11 -1.52 -3.03
CA LYS A 244 20.95 -0.28 -2.26
C LYS A 244 19.47 0.10 -2.11
N ASP A 245 18.74 0.21 -3.22
CA ASP A 245 17.31 0.55 -3.19
C ASP A 245 16.51 -0.53 -2.46
N PHE A 246 16.81 -1.81 -2.71
CA PHE A 246 16.14 -2.93 -2.03
C PHE A 246 16.32 -2.84 -0.51
N LYS A 247 17.55 -2.61 -0.03
CA LYS A 247 17.84 -2.47 1.39
C LYS A 247 17.19 -1.21 2.00
N GLU A 248 17.11 -0.10 1.25
CA GLU A 248 16.43 1.13 1.69
C GLU A 248 14.95 0.85 2.03
N PHE A 249 14.24 0.10 1.18
CA PHE A 249 12.81 -0.16 1.31
C PHE A 249 12.45 -1.40 2.13
N THR A 250 13.32 -2.40 2.17
CA THR A 250 13.04 -3.67 2.88
C THR A 250 13.79 -3.79 4.20
N GLY A 251 14.84 -2.99 4.40
CA GLY A 251 15.71 -3.04 5.55
C GLY A 251 16.70 -4.21 5.56
N ILE A 252 16.68 -5.12 4.55
CA ILE A 252 17.57 -6.30 4.42
C ILE A 252 18.09 -6.45 2.99
N ASN A 253 19.11 -7.29 2.81
CA ASN A 253 19.63 -7.58 1.48
C ASN A 253 18.69 -8.53 0.72
N PRO A 254 18.69 -8.50 -0.64
CA PRO A 254 17.86 -9.41 -1.43
C PRO A 254 18.13 -10.90 -1.16
N LYS A 255 19.36 -11.28 -0.86
CA LYS A 255 19.72 -12.67 -0.52
C LYS A 255 19.11 -13.13 0.80
N ASP A 256 19.05 -12.22 1.78
CA ASP A 256 18.51 -12.51 3.10
C ASP A 256 16.98 -12.46 3.12
N PHE A 257 16.36 -11.86 2.08
CA PHE A 257 14.93 -11.74 1.96
C PHE A 257 14.24 -13.10 1.73
N LEU A 258 14.80 -13.92 0.87
CA LEU A 258 14.28 -15.25 0.59
C LEU A 258 14.49 -16.17 1.80
N GLY A 259 13.40 -16.75 2.33
CA GLY A 259 13.44 -17.63 3.51
C GLY A 259 13.50 -16.90 4.85
N HIS A 260 13.43 -15.59 4.89
CA HIS A 260 13.35 -14.85 6.16
C HIS A 260 11.93 -14.95 6.73
N LYS A 261 11.77 -15.59 7.90
CA LYS A 261 10.46 -15.83 8.55
C LYS A 261 9.60 -14.57 8.70
N ASN A 262 10.23 -13.42 8.96
CA ASN A 262 9.53 -12.15 9.14
C ASN A 262 8.98 -11.53 7.83
N MET A 263 9.12 -12.23 6.69
CA MET A 263 8.68 -11.77 5.37
C MET A 263 7.51 -12.60 4.80
N GLU A 264 6.98 -13.54 5.56
CA GLU A 264 5.90 -14.43 5.09
C GLU A 264 4.67 -13.64 4.65
N LEU A 265 4.26 -12.65 5.45
CA LEU A 265 3.11 -11.80 5.15
C LEU A 265 3.35 -10.96 3.90
N SER A 266 4.50 -10.27 3.81
CA SER A 266 4.86 -9.52 2.62
C SER A 266 4.94 -10.43 1.39
N SER A 267 5.52 -11.63 1.52
CA SER A 267 5.59 -12.58 0.41
C SER A 267 4.22 -13.04 -0.08
N ALA A 268 3.24 -13.16 0.82
CA ALA A 268 1.86 -13.52 0.45
C ALA A 268 1.17 -12.42 -0.36
N PHE A 269 1.47 -11.15 -0.10
CA PHE A 269 0.90 -10.02 -0.83
C PHE A 269 1.47 -9.87 -2.26
N TYR A 270 2.60 -10.51 -2.57
CA TYR A 270 3.28 -10.39 -3.87
C TYR A 270 3.20 -11.65 -4.75
N LYS A 271 2.65 -12.75 -4.23
CA LYS A 271 2.32 -13.94 -5.01
C LYS A 271 0.96 -13.79 -5.69
#